data_70c238cf98cb9df43a870db51eaa290d
#
_entry.id   70c238cf98cb9df43a870db51eaa290d
#
_cell.length_a   1.000
_cell.length_b   1.000
_cell.length_c   1.000
_cell.angle_alpha   90.00
_cell.angle_beta   90.00
_cell.angle_gamma   90.00
#
_symmetry.space_group_name_H-M   'P 1'
#
loop_
_entity.id
_entity.type
_entity.pdbx_description
1 polymer ?
#
loop_
_entity_poly.entity_id
_entity_poly.type
_entity_poly.pdbx_seq_one_letter_code
_entity_poly.pdbx_strand_id
1 'polypeptide(L)'
;VQTCALPISDSLAANNIVLGTYRQITAPEARQFLLLQAREEAIHTHSYQYIIESIGLDEGETFAAYLNIPSIKNKDEFLIPFINTLTDPHFKTGTIENDQKLLKSLIIFACIMEGLFFYVGFVQILALGRQNKMPGAAEQYQYILRDESSHCNFGIDVINTIKLENPELWTEEFQNEIYALFKQAVQLEYEYAVDT
;
A
#
# COMPACT_ATOMS: atom_id res chain seq x y z
N VAL A 1 7.78 18.15 1.01
CA VAL A 1 6.41 18.18 0.46
C VAL A 1 6.08 16.89 -0.27
N GLN A 2 7.03 16.26 -0.94
CA GLN A 2 6.78 15.11 -1.83
C GLN A 2 6.66 13.76 -1.14
N THR A 3 7.13 13.61 0.10
CA THR A 3 6.96 12.39 0.92
C THR A 3 5.55 12.27 1.55
N CYS A 4 4.66 13.19 1.24
CA CYS A 4 3.32 13.29 1.81
C CYS A 4 2.31 12.29 1.21
N ALA A 5 2.69 11.53 0.19
CA ALA A 5 1.87 10.44 -0.34
C ALA A 5 1.72 9.29 0.67
N LEU A 6 2.77 8.99 1.44
CA LEU A 6 2.81 7.85 2.34
C LEU A 6 1.73 7.87 3.43
N PRO A 7 1.49 8.98 4.19
CA PRO A 7 0.48 9.00 5.25
C PRO A 7 -0.93 8.68 4.75
N ILE A 8 -1.25 9.07 3.52
CA ILE A 8 -2.56 8.82 2.92
C ILE A 8 -2.66 7.37 2.47
N SER A 9 -1.62 6.86 1.83
CA SER A 9 -1.56 5.47 1.39
C SER A 9 -1.66 4.50 2.57
N ASP A 10 -0.97 4.76 3.69
CA ASP A 10 -1.06 3.95 4.91
C ASP A 10 -2.46 4.00 5.54
N SER A 11 -3.10 5.17 5.54
CA SER A 11 -4.49 5.30 6.00
C SER A 11 -5.46 4.52 5.09
N LEU A 12 -5.23 4.52 3.78
CA LEU A 12 -6.00 3.71 2.83
C LEU A 12 -5.75 2.22 3.05
N ALA A 13 -4.49 1.82 3.34
CA ALA A 13 -4.12 0.44 3.67
C ALA A 13 -4.85 -0.04 4.92
N ALA A 14 -4.78 0.69 6.03
CA ALA A 14 -5.47 0.36 7.27
C ALA A 14 -6.98 0.18 7.06
N ASN A 15 -7.62 1.10 6.34
CA ASN A 15 -9.04 1.01 6.02
C ASN A 15 -9.37 -0.22 5.14
N ASN A 16 -8.56 -0.48 4.12
CA ASN A 16 -8.74 -1.65 3.26
C ASN A 16 -8.58 -2.97 4.03
N ILE A 17 -7.61 -3.04 4.94
CA ILE A 17 -7.41 -4.23 5.80
C ILE A 17 -8.65 -4.46 6.64
N VAL A 18 -9.08 -3.46 7.43
CA VAL A 18 -10.13 -3.61 8.44
C VAL A 18 -11.52 -3.76 7.79
N LEU A 19 -11.84 -2.95 6.79
CA LEU A 19 -13.18 -2.90 6.19
C LEU A 19 -13.35 -3.88 5.03
N GLY A 20 -12.26 -4.29 4.40
CA GLY A 20 -12.24 -5.16 3.21
C GLY A 20 -11.65 -6.54 3.48
N THR A 21 -10.33 -6.62 3.43
CA THR A 21 -9.58 -7.88 3.42
C THR A 21 -9.88 -8.78 4.62
N TYR A 22 -9.92 -8.23 5.83
CA TYR A 22 -10.16 -8.99 7.07
C TYR A 22 -11.45 -9.81 7.04
N ARG A 23 -12.49 -9.30 6.39
CA ARG A 23 -13.78 -10.01 6.28
C ARG A 23 -13.74 -11.22 5.36
N GLN A 24 -12.84 -11.21 4.37
CA GLN A 24 -12.74 -12.24 3.36
C GLN A 24 -11.76 -13.36 3.76
N ILE A 25 -10.78 -13.07 4.59
CA ILE A 25 -9.83 -14.06 5.09
C ILE A 25 -10.42 -14.78 6.29
N THR A 26 -10.40 -16.13 6.26
CA THR A 26 -11.02 -16.96 7.30
C THR A 26 -10.02 -17.61 8.26
N ALA A 27 -8.75 -17.80 7.86
CA ALA A 27 -7.71 -18.37 8.69
C ALA A 27 -7.43 -17.47 9.92
N PRO A 28 -7.57 -17.99 11.16
CA PRO A 28 -7.41 -17.17 12.37
C PRO A 28 -6.04 -16.52 12.49
N GLU A 29 -4.99 -17.22 12.12
CA GLU A 29 -3.61 -16.75 12.18
C GLU A 29 -3.39 -15.59 11.20
N ALA A 30 -3.91 -15.71 9.98
CA ALA A 30 -3.84 -14.63 8.98
C ALA A 30 -4.65 -13.40 9.45
N ARG A 31 -5.80 -13.60 10.09
CA ARG A 31 -6.58 -12.50 10.69
C ARG A 31 -5.83 -11.79 11.82
N GLN A 32 -5.10 -12.52 12.66
CA GLN A 32 -4.27 -11.92 13.71
C GLN A 32 -3.18 -11.05 13.09
N PHE A 33 -2.52 -11.50 12.02
CA PHE A 33 -1.52 -10.71 11.33
C PHE A 33 -2.13 -9.46 10.69
N LEU A 34 -3.29 -9.56 10.03
CA LEU A 34 -3.98 -8.40 9.45
C LEU A 34 -4.33 -7.33 10.50
N LEU A 35 -4.68 -7.72 11.73
CA LEU A 35 -4.91 -6.76 12.82
C LEU A 35 -3.61 -6.10 13.29
N LEU A 36 -2.51 -6.86 13.33
CA LEU A 36 -1.19 -6.32 13.63
C LEU A 36 -0.78 -5.31 12.54
N GLN A 37 -0.88 -5.68 11.28
CA GLN A 37 -0.58 -4.83 10.13
C GLN A 37 -1.41 -3.53 10.18
N ALA A 38 -2.73 -3.62 10.37
CA ALA A 38 -3.58 -2.43 10.47
C ALA A 38 -3.17 -1.49 11.63
N ARG A 39 -2.67 -2.05 12.76
CA ARG A 39 -2.11 -1.27 13.87
C ARG A 39 -0.80 -0.58 13.46
N GLU A 40 0.06 -1.27 12.74
CA GLU A 40 1.35 -0.74 12.28
C GLU A 40 1.11 0.41 11.29
N GLU A 41 0.18 0.28 10.34
CA GLU A 41 -0.23 1.38 9.44
C GLU A 41 -0.70 2.63 10.21
N ALA A 42 -1.46 2.45 11.28
CA ALA A 42 -1.87 3.58 12.12
C ALA A 42 -0.67 4.24 12.83
N ILE A 43 0.34 3.47 13.24
CA ILE A 43 1.58 3.99 13.82
C ILE A 43 2.42 4.71 12.75
N HIS A 44 2.51 4.16 11.53
CA HIS A 44 3.20 4.80 10.41
C HIS A 44 2.61 6.16 10.10
N THR A 45 1.29 6.25 9.95
CA THR A 45 0.57 7.51 9.73
C THR A 45 0.90 8.54 10.81
N HIS A 46 0.86 8.14 12.08
CA HIS A 46 1.20 9.02 13.20
C HIS A 46 2.68 9.43 13.20
N SER A 47 3.57 8.53 12.82
CA SER A 47 5.01 8.82 12.70
C SER A 47 5.29 9.88 11.61
N TYR A 48 4.63 9.82 10.47
CA TYR A 48 4.74 10.83 9.42
C TYR A 48 4.21 12.18 9.89
N GLN A 49 3.06 12.20 10.57
CA GLN A 49 2.52 13.43 11.16
C GLN A 49 3.53 14.06 12.13
N TYR A 50 4.08 13.28 13.04
CA TYR A 50 5.09 13.74 13.99
C TYR A 50 6.34 14.31 13.29
N ILE A 51 6.80 13.70 12.20
CA ILE A 51 7.93 14.22 11.41
C ILE A 51 7.58 15.58 10.81
N ILE A 52 6.40 15.73 10.18
CA ILE A 52 5.91 16.97 9.56
C ILE A 52 5.85 18.09 10.60
N GLU A 53 5.23 17.84 11.75
CA GLU A 53 5.16 18.77 12.88
C GLU A 53 6.57 19.20 13.37
N SER A 54 7.47 18.20 13.54
CA SER A 54 8.82 18.41 14.07
C SER A 54 9.70 19.31 13.21
N ILE A 55 9.47 19.33 11.89
CA ILE A 55 10.21 20.16 10.95
C ILE A 55 9.48 21.48 10.63
N GLY A 56 8.31 21.70 11.21
CA GLY A 56 7.56 22.95 11.11
C GLY A 56 6.89 23.16 9.75
N LEU A 57 6.56 22.12 9.02
CA LEU A 57 5.75 22.21 7.81
C LEU A 57 4.27 22.38 8.17
N ASP A 58 3.52 23.07 7.30
CA ASP A 58 2.07 23.14 7.42
C ASP A 58 1.45 21.76 7.12
N GLU A 59 0.75 21.22 8.10
CA GLU A 59 0.13 19.90 7.99
C GLU A 59 -0.96 19.89 6.91
N GLY A 60 -1.78 20.93 6.85
CA GLY A 60 -2.89 21.01 5.89
C GLY A 60 -2.38 21.03 4.45
N GLU A 61 -1.36 21.84 4.16
CA GLU A 61 -0.71 21.88 2.84
C GLU A 61 -0.02 20.54 2.51
N THR A 62 0.63 19.95 3.51
CA THR A 62 1.37 18.71 3.37
C THR A 62 0.42 17.54 3.07
N PHE A 63 -0.63 17.38 3.87
CA PHE A 63 -1.63 16.33 3.64
C PHE A 63 -2.50 16.56 2.40
N ALA A 64 -2.68 17.82 1.95
CA ALA A 64 -3.37 18.13 0.70
C ALA A 64 -2.51 17.92 -0.56
N ALA A 65 -1.24 17.53 -0.43
CA ALA A 65 -0.33 17.35 -1.57
C ALA A 65 -0.86 16.35 -2.60
N TYR A 66 -1.57 15.30 -2.16
CA TYR A 66 -2.19 14.31 -3.06
C TYR A 66 -3.25 14.91 -4.00
N LEU A 67 -3.87 16.02 -3.63
CA LEU A 67 -4.81 16.73 -4.49
C LEU A 67 -4.10 17.60 -5.53
N ASN A 68 -2.91 18.10 -5.21
CA ASN A 68 -2.22 19.16 -5.93
C ASN A 68 -1.02 18.65 -6.76
N ILE A 69 -0.49 17.46 -6.44
CA ILE A 69 0.65 16.86 -7.14
C ILE A 69 0.15 15.73 -8.04
N PRO A 70 0.20 15.90 -9.38
CA PRO A 70 -0.38 14.93 -10.31
C PRO A 70 0.18 13.51 -10.17
N SER A 71 1.49 13.35 -9.95
CA SER A 71 2.12 12.05 -9.82
C SER A 71 1.67 11.28 -8.58
N ILE A 72 1.35 11.98 -7.46
CA ILE A 72 0.76 11.38 -6.26
C ILE A 72 -0.70 11.01 -6.53
N LYS A 73 -1.46 11.98 -7.06
CA LYS A 73 -2.88 11.79 -7.37
C LYS A 73 -3.12 10.59 -8.30
N ASN A 74 -2.32 10.43 -9.34
CA ASN A 74 -2.44 9.34 -10.29
C ASN A 74 -2.22 7.97 -9.62
N LYS A 75 -1.31 7.86 -8.64
CA LYS A 75 -1.10 6.64 -7.85
C LYS A 75 -2.34 6.31 -7.00
N ASP A 76 -2.92 7.31 -6.35
CA ASP A 76 -4.14 7.13 -5.55
C ASP A 76 -5.34 6.74 -6.42
N GLU A 77 -5.53 7.42 -7.56
CA GLU A 77 -6.58 7.08 -8.52
C GLU A 77 -6.43 5.67 -9.10
N PHE A 78 -5.22 5.16 -9.23
CA PHE A 78 -4.96 3.77 -9.58
C PHE A 78 -5.41 2.80 -8.50
N LEU A 79 -5.23 3.11 -7.20
CA LEU A 79 -5.56 2.22 -6.07
C LEU A 79 -7.04 2.22 -5.70
N ILE A 80 -7.72 3.35 -5.80
CA ILE A 80 -9.12 3.57 -5.33
C ILE A 80 -10.11 2.50 -5.83
N PRO A 81 -10.14 2.07 -7.09
CA PRO A 81 -11.09 1.06 -7.56
C PRO A 81 -10.97 -0.28 -6.81
N PHE A 82 -9.77 -0.68 -6.42
CA PHE A 82 -9.52 -1.94 -5.71
C PHE A 82 -9.95 -1.84 -4.25
N ILE A 83 -9.73 -0.67 -3.62
CA ILE A 83 -10.22 -0.38 -2.26
C ILE A 83 -11.74 -0.45 -2.24
N ASN A 84 -12.41 0.26 -3.14
CA ASN A 84 -13.86 0.33 -3.20
C ASN A 84 -14.49 -1.05 -3.43
N THR A 85 -13.83 -1.92 -4.18
CA THR A 85 -14.32 -3.29 -4.40
C THR A 85 -14.40 -4.08 -3.09
N LEU A 86 -13.34 -4.09 -2.28
CA LEU A 86 -13.30 -4.89 -1.06
C LEU A 86 -14.05 -4.26 0.11
N THR A 87 -14.15 -2.95 0.15
CA THR A 87 -14.85 -2.22 1.22
C THR A 87 -16.36 -2.16 1.01
N ASP A 88 -16.87 -2.51 -0.18
CA ASP A 88 -18.30 -2.66 -0.41
C ASP A 88 -18.89 -3.68 0.59
N PRO A 89 -19.85 -3.29 1.43
CA PRO A 89 -20.49 -4.18 2.39
C PRO A 89 -21.24 -5.36 1.76
N HIS A 90 -21.57 -5.26 0.47
CA HIS A 90 -22.26 -6.31 -0.29
C HIS A 90 -21.29 -7.23 -1.05
N PHE A 91 -20.00 -6.92 -1.07
CA PHE A 91 -19.01 -7.78 -1.69
C PHE A 91 -18.91 -9.12 -0.95
N LYS A 92 -19.00 -10.21 -1.71
CA LYS A 92 -18.92 -11.59 -1.20
C LYS A 92 -18.07 -12.43 -2.14
N THR A 93 -17.20 -13.24 -1.58
CA THR A 93 -16.48 -14.31 -2.25
C THR A 93 -17.36 -15.53 -2.52
N GLY A 94 -16.89 -16.49 -3.31
CA GLY A 94 -17.57 -17.75 -3.64
C GLY A 94 -18.03 -17.84 -5.09
N THR A 95 -17.64 -16.90 -5.94
CA THR A 95 -17.71 -17.02 -7.40
C THR A 95 -16.34 -16.72 -7.99
N ILE A 96 -15.97 -17.36 -9.10
CA ILE A 96 -14.68 -17.14 -9.76
C ILE A 96 -14.42 -15.65 -9.99
N GLU A 97 -15.42 -14.90 -10.45
CA GLU A 97 -15.30 -13.46 -10.70
C GLU A 97 -14.94 -12.68 -9.42
N ASN A 98 -15.65 -12.92 -8.31
CA ASN A 98 -15.41 -12.19 -7.07
C ASN A 98 -14.13 -12.66 -6.37
N ASP A 99 -13.81 -13.96 -6.47
CA ASP A 99 -12.57 -14.51 -5.92
C ASP A 99 -11.35 -13.96 -6.68
N GLN A 100 -11.44 -13.79 -8.01
CA GLN A 100 -10.44 -13.07 -8.79
C GLN A 100 -10.35 -11.58 -8.41
N LYS A 101 -11.47 -10.91 -8.10
CA LYS A 101 -11.44 -9.52 -7.61
C LYS A 101 -10.73 -9.42 -6.26
N LEU A 102 -10.98 -10.35 -5.33
CA LEU A 102 -10.26 -10.42 -4.07
C LEU A 102 -8.76 -10.64 -4.30
N LEU A 103 -8.39 -11.65 -5.08
CA LEU A 103 -6.99 -11.98 -5.38
C LEU A 103 -6.28 -10.80 -6.05
N LYS A 104 -6.93 -10.13 -7.00
CA LYS A 104 -6.40 -8.92 -7.65
C LYS A 104 -6.14 -7.80 -6.64
N SER A 105 -7.09 -7.52 -5.76
CA SER A 105 -6.93 -6.49 -4.74
C SER A 105 -5.80 -6.81 -3.78
N LEU A 106 -5.65 -8.07 -3.35
CA LEU A 106 -4.52 -8.50 -2.52
C LEU A 106 -3.17 -8.28 -3.22
N ILE A 107 -3.08 -8.61 -4.51
CA ILE A 107 -1.88 -8.38 -5.32
C ILE A 107 -1.56 -6.88 -5.42
N ILE A 108 -2.56 -6.05 -5.69
CA ILE A 108 -2.40 -4.60 -5.77
C ILE A 108 -1.89 -4.02 -4.44
N PHE A 109 -2.48 -4.43 -3.32
CA PHE A 109 -2.06 -3.92 -2.01
C PHE A 109 -0.68 -4.41 -1.60
N ALA A 110 -0.46 -5.72 -1.55
CA ALA A 110 0.78 -6.28 -1.05
C ALA A 110 1.98 -6.05 -1.98
N CYS A 111 1.79 -6.18 -3.29
CA CYS A 111 2.91 -6.15 -4.22
C CYS A 111 3.11 -4.78 -4.89
N ILE A 112 2.04 -4.03 -5.17
CA ILE A 112 2.15 -2.72 -5.82
C ILE A 112 2.19 -1.60 -4.80
N MET A 113 1.26 -1.52 -3.86
CA MET A 113 1.26 -0.43 -2.89
C MET A 113 2.43 -0.57 -1.91
N GLU A 114 2.50 -1.65 -1.16
CA GLU A 114 3.53 -1.87 -0.14
C GLU A 114 4.87 -2.32 -0.74
N GLY A 115 4.87 -3.06 -1.86
CA GLY A 115 6.08 -3.58 -2.50
C GLY A 115 6.72 -2.66 -3.54
N LEU A 116 6.02 -1.61 -4.02
CA LEU A 116 6.53 -0.70 -5.05
C LEU A 116 6.30 0.78 -4.70
N PHE A 117 5.06 1.20 -4.47
CA PHE A 117 4.69 2.62 -4.37
C PHE A 117 5.26 3.36 -3.17
N PHE A 118 5.66 2.67 -2.12
CA PHE A 118 6.29 3.29 -0.94
C PHE A 118 7.78 3.55 -1.13
N TYR A 119 8.46 2.81 -2.03
CA TYR A 119 9.92 2.74 -2.06
C TYR A 119 10.60 4.02 -2.51
N VAL A 120 10.05 4.77 -3.47
CA VAL A 120 10.63 6.07 -3.87
C VAL A 120 10.61 7.04 -2.68
N GLY A 121 9.49 7.11 -1.95
CA GLY A 121 9.39 7.94 -0.75
C GLY A 121 10.40 7.53 0.34
N PHE A 122 10.58 6.25 0.57
CA PHE A 122 11.58 5.73 1.52
C PHE A 122 13.00 6.12 1.11
N VAL A 123 13.35 5.89 -0.16
CA VAL A 123 14.70 6.19 -0.68
C VAL A 123 15.06 7.67 -0.53
N GLN A 124 14.10 8.57 -0.72
CA GLN A 124 14.32 10.01 -0.59
C GLN A 124 14.73 10.39 0.84
N ILE A 125 13.97 9.95 1.85
CA ILE A 125 14.28 10.26 3.25
C ILE A 125 15.54 9.56 3.72
N LEU A 126 15.75 8.30 3.32
CA LEU A 126 16.96 7.56 3.65
C LEU A 126 18.20 8.19 3.01
N ALA A 127 18.09 8.72 1.80
CA ALA A 127 19.18 9.45 1.13
C ALA A 127 19.52 10.75 1.86
N LEU A 128 18.53 11.47 2.40
CA LEU A 128 18.77 12.65 3.25
C LEU A 128 19.48 12.25 4.55
N GLY A 129 19.08 11.14 5.16
CA GLY A 129 19.74 10.60 6.34
C GLY A 129 21.22 10.27 6.11
N ARG A 130 21.57 9.70 4.96
CA ARG A 130 22.97 9.42 4.55
C ARG A 130 23.80 10.71 4.40
N GLN A 131 23.18 11.83 4.11
CA GLN A 131 23.83 13.14 4.04
C GLN A 131 23.85 13.86 5.41
N ASN A 132 23.48 13.17 6.48
CA ASN A 132 23.28 13.72 7.82
C ASN A 132 22.26 14.87 7.87
N LYS A 133 21.29 14.82 6.93
CA LYS A 133 20.12 15.67 6.93
C LYS A 133 18.94 14.82 7.41
N MET A 134 18.15 15.34 8.36
CA MET A 134 16.99 14.63 8.92
C MET A 134 17.29 13.20 9.46
N PRO A 135 18.37 12.98 10.26
CA PRO A 135 18.74 11.65 10.72
C PRO A 135 17.64 10.96 11.53
N GLY A 136 16.89 11.70 12.35
CA GLY A 136 15.76 11.16 13.13
C GLY A 136 14.62 10.70 12.24
N ALA A 137 14.27 11.43 11.18
CA ALA A 137 13.28 10.97 10.20
C ALA A 137 13.77 9.71 9.47
N ALA A 138 15.04 9.69 9.03
CA ALA A 138 15.61 8.53 8.37
C ALA A 138 15.60 7.28 9.28
N GLU A 139 15.80 7.42 10.58
CA GLU A 139 15.69 6.31 11.52
C GLU A 139 14.24 5.79 11.62
N GLN A 140 13.24 6.67 11.71
CA GLN A 140 11.82 6.28 11.69
C GLN A 140 11.48 5.51 10.40
N TYR A 141 11.91 6.01 9.25
CA TYR A 141 11.68 5.33 7.97
C TYR A 141 12.35 3.97 7.86
N GLN A 142 13.44 3.70 8.58
CA GLN A 142 14.04 2.35 8.64
C GLN A 142 13.12 1.37 9.40
N TYR A 143 12.46 1.81 10.47
CA TYR A 143 11.50 0.97 11.18
C TYR A 143 10.27 0.69 10.32
N ILE A 144 9.70 1.71 9.68
CA ILE A 144 8.57 1.57 8.76
C ILE A 144 8.92 0.61 7.62
N LEU A 145 10.05 0.81 6.93
CA LEU A 145 10.50 -0.06 5.84
C LEU A 145 10.61 -1.53 6.27
N ARG A 146 11.04 -1.80 7.49
CA ARG A 146 11.12 -3.16 8.03
C ARG A 146 9.71 -3.76 8.17
N ASP A 147 8.77 -2.99 8.69
CA ASP A 147 7.39 -3.42 8.88
C ASP A 147 6.73 -3.68 7.52
N GLU A 148 6.88 -2.76 6.54
CA GLU A 148 6.41 -2.94 5.16
C GLU A 148 6.97 -4.18 4.47
N SER A 149 8.23 -4.52 4.74
CA SER A 149 8.81 -5.77 4.22
C SER A 149 8.10 -7.01 4.76
N SER A 150 7.63 -6.96 6.00
CA SER A 150 6.85 -8.04 6.63
C SER A 150 5.43 -8.11 6.06
N HIS A 151 4.80 -6.95 5.85
CA HIS A 151 3.48 -6.82 5.24
C HIS A 151 3.45 -7.39 3.83
N CYS A 152 4.40 -6.97 2.99
CA CYS A 152 4.55 -7.46 1.62
C CYS A 152 4.75 -8.98 1.57
N ASN A 153 5.66 -9.53 2.39
CA ASN A 153 5.90 -10.97 2.44
C ASN A 153 4.67 -11.74 2.90
N PHE A 154 3.97 -11.30 3.93
CA PHE A 154 2.72 -11.90 4.37
C PHE A 154 1.67 -11.89 3.27
N GLY A 155 1.48 -10.76 2.58
CA GLY A 155 0.55 -10.66 1.47
C GLY A 155 0.89 -11.62 0.32
N ILE A 156 2.17 -11.76 -0.02
CA ILE A 156 2.65 -12.73 -1.02
C ILE A 156 2.32 -14.16 -0.59
N ASP A 157 2.51 -14.51 0.68
CA ASP A 157 2.19 -15.84 1.20
C ASP A 157 0.68 -16.12 1.13
N VAL A 158 -0.17 -15.14 1.48
CA VAL A 158 -1.63 -15.24 1.35
C VAL A 158 -2.03 -15.42 -0.12
N ILE A 159 -1.48 -14.62 -1.03
CA ILE A 159 -1.73 -14.70 -2.47
C ILE A 159 -1.36 -16.09 -3.01
N ASN A 160 -0.19 -16.59 -2.66
CA ASN A 160 0.26 -17.90 -3.08
C ASN A 160 -0.61 -19.04 -2.51
N THR A 161 -1.04 -18.92 -1.26
CA THR A 161 -1.95 -19.88 -0.64
C THR A 161 -3.30 -19.91 -1.37
N ILE A 162 -3.88 -18.75 -1.65
CA ILE A 162 -5.14 -18.66 -2.42
C ILE A 162 -5.00 -19.30 -3.80
N LYS A 163 -3.89 -19.06 -4.49
CA LYS A 163 -3.61 -19.67 -5.82
C LYS A 163 -3.43 -21.17 -5.75
N LEU A 164 -2.85 -21.70 -4.67
CA LEU A 164 -2.69 -23.14 -4.47
C LEU A 164 -4.02 -23.82 -4.16
N GLU A 165 -4.85 -23.18 -3.35
CA GLU A 165 -6.16 -23.70 -2.96
C GLU A 165 -7.21 -23.58 -4.09
N ASN A 166 -7.05 -22.59 -4.99
CA ASN A 166 -8.00 -22.26 -6.05
C ASN A 166 -7.25 -22.02 -7.38
N PRO A 167 -6.63 -23.04 -7.97
CA PRO A 167 -5.81 -22.87 -9.19
C PRO A 167 -6.60 -22.36 -10.40
N GLU A 168 -7.92 -22.56 -10.43
CA GLU A 168 -8.83 -22.08 -11.47
C GLU A 168 -8.91 -20.54 -11.55
N LEU A 169 -8.52 -19.83 -10.48
CA LEU A 169 -8.50 -18.37 -10.48
C LEU A 169 -7.32 -17.80 -11.30
N TRP A 170 -6.23 -18.58 -11.44
CA TRP A 170 -4.97 -18.11 -12.05
C TRP A 170 -4.93 -18.41 -13.55
N THR A 171 -5.97 -17.99 -14.29
CA THR A 171 -6.06 -18.14 -15.74
C THR A 171 -5.05 -17.28 -16.51
N GLU A 172 -4.77 -17.61 -17.76
CA GLU A 172 -3.90 -16.81 -18.62
C GLU A 172 -4.43 -15.37 -18.81
N GLU A 173 -5.75 -15.21 -18.95
CA GLU A 173 -6.38 -13.90 -19.04
C GLU A 173 -6.15 -13.07 -17.78
N PHE A 174 -6.36 -13.68 -16.60
CA PHE A 174 -6.13 -13.02 -15.33
C PHE A 174 -4.66 -12.65 -15.13
N GLN A 175 -3.72 -13.53 -15.50
CA GLN A 175 -2.29 -13.23 -15.48
C GLN A 175 -1.93 -12.03 -16.36
N ASN A 176 -2.46 -11.99 -17.59
CA ASN A 176 -2.22 -10.88 -18.50
C ASN A 176 -2.77 -9.55 -17.95
N GLU A 177 -3.93 -9.58 -17.29
CA GLU A 177 -4.47 -8.41 -16.59
C GLU A 177 -3.54 -7.94 -15.46
N ILE A 178 -3.07 -8.85 -14.62
CA ILE A 178 -2.12 -8.53 -13.54
C ILE A 178 -0.82 -7.94 -14.11
N TYR A 179 -0.26 -8.52 -15.18
CA TYR A 179 0.93 -7.95 -15.83
C TYR A 179 0.70 -6.54 -16.37
N ALA A 180 -0.47 -6.25 -16.92
CA ALA A 180 -0.82 -4.92 -17.39
C ALA A 180 -0.87 -3.91 -16.24
N LEU A 181 -1.46 -4.29 -15.10
CA LEU A 181 -1.50 -3.47 -13.88
C LEU A 181 -0.10 -3.19 -13.32
N PHE A 182 0.78 -4.18 -13.29
CA PHE A 182 2.17 -3.95 -12.87
C PHE A 182 2.91 -2.98 -13.81
N LYS A 183 2.72 -3.10 -15.13
CA LYS A 183 3.34 -2.17 -16.09
C LYS A 183 2.85 -0.74 -15.88
N GLN A 184 1.56 -0.56 -15.63
CA GLN A 184 0.98 0.75 -15.31
C GLN A 184 1.54 1.29 -13.99
N ALA A 185 1.60 0.47 -12.95
CA ALA A 185 2.14 0.86 -11.66
C ALA A 185 3.61 1.29 -11.73
N VAL A 186 4.45 0.54 -12.45
CA VAL A 186 5.86 0.90 -12.68
C VAL A 186 5.97 2.26 -13.38
N GLN A 187 5.11 2.54 -14.37
CA GLN A 187 5.10 3.83 -15.04
C GLN A 187 4.72 4.96 -14.09
N LEU A 188 3.69 4.77 -13.25
CA LEU A 188 3.27 5.76 -12.25
C LEU A 188 4.37 6.03 -11.22
N GLU A 189 5.05 4.99 -10.76
CA GLU A 189 6.17 5.14 -9.82
C GLU A 189 7.36 5.84 -10.44
N TYR A 190 7.65 5.57 -11.71
CA TYR A 190 8.68 6.29 -12.47
C TYR A 190 8.34 7.79 -12.61
N GLU A 191 7.10 8.12 -12.95
CA GLU A 191 6.64 9.51 -13.04
C GLU A 191 6.78 10.22 -11.68
N TYR A 192 6.39 9.56 -10.60
CA TYR A 192 6.58 10.09 -9.25
C TYR A 192 8.06 10.29 -8.91
N ALA A 193 8.94 9.35 -9.27
CA ALA A 193 10.38 9.46 -9.03
C ALA A 193 11.04 10.62 -9.84
N VAL A 194 10.48 10.96 -10.99
CA VAL A 194 11.00 12.07 -11.83
C VAL A 194 10.51 13.42 -11.32
N ASP A 195 9.31 13.47 -10.75
CA ASP A 195 8.72 14.71 -10.18
C ASP A 195 9.35 15.09 -8.83
N THR A 196 10.09 14.18 -8.19
CA THR A 196 10.68 14.36 -6.86
C THR A 196 12.17 14.54 -6.90
#